data_553d92004bfea82cd85ee7fd727e38e6
#
_entry.id   553d92004bfea82cd85ee7fd727e38e6
#
_cell.length_a   1.000
_cell.length_b   1.000
_cell.length_c   1.000
_cell.angle_alpha   90.00
_cell.angle_beta   90.00
_cell.angle_gamma   90.00
#
_symmetry.space_group_name_H-M   'P 1'
#
loop_
_entity.id
_entity.type
_entity.pdbx_description
1 polymer ?
#
loop_
_entity_poly.entity_id
_entity_poly.type
_entity_poly.pdbx_seq_one_letter_code
_entity_poly.pdbx_strand_id
1 'polypeptide(L)'
;MTAFERMHELGHEEVVLFQDRASGLRAVAAVHDTTLGPAVGGTRMRLYPRFDDAVVDALRLSRAMTAKSALAEMPYGGGKAVIFGDPRRDKTEALLEAYARALDRMGGRFRTGADMGIDGRDVAFMARFSPHVSHTAETAAVDTADLAALGVAEAIRGT
;
A
#
# COMPACT_ATOMS: atom_id res chain seq x y z
N MET A 1 16.19 7.39 15.39
CA MET A 1 16.34 6.33 14.37
C MET A 1 15.88 6.88 13.04
N THR A 2 16.75 6.92 12.05
CA THR A 2 16.47 7.39 10.67
C THR A 2 15.69 6.34 9.88
N ALA A 3 15.15 6.72 8.71
CA ALA A 3 14.50 5.77 7.80
C ALA A 3 15.48 4.66 7.36
N PHE A 4 16.74 4.98 7.08
CA PHE A 4 17.76 4.00 6.70
C PHE A 4 18.09 3.00 7.81
N GLU A 5 18.21 3.46 9.05
CA GLU A 5 18.44 2.57 10.19
C GLU A 5 17.28 1.58 10.36
N ARG A 6 16.04 2.04 10.16
CA ARG A 6 14.85 1.18 10.20
C ARG A 6 14.77 0.21 9.02
N MET A 7 15.09 0.66 7.82
CA MET A 7 15.17 -0.21 6.65
C MET A 7 16.16 -1.35 6.88
N HIS A 8 17.35 -1.02 7.40
CA HIS A 8 18.39 -2.00 7.71
C HIS A 8 17.92 -2.99 8.78
N GLU A 9 17.37 -2.48 9.90
CA GLU A 9 16.87 -3.31 11.00
C GLU A 9 15.74 -4.26 10.57
N LEU A 10 14.84 -3.78 9.70
CA LEU A 10 13.67 -4.53 9.27
C LEU A 10 13.89 -5.35 8.01
N GLY A 11 15.03 -5.18 7.31
CA GLY A 11 15.40 -5.93 6.11
C GLY A 11 14.72 -5.47 4.81
N HIS A 12 14.43 -4.15 4.67
CA HIS A 12 13.78 -3.62 3.48
C HIS A 12 14.73 -3.45 2.30
N GLU A 13 14.24 -3.77 1.10
CA GLU A 13 14.97 -3.55 -0.15
C GLU A 13 14.92 -2.10 -0.61
N GLU A 14 13.72 -1.45 -0.53
CA GLU A 14 13.52 -0.14 -1.14
C GLU A 14 12.47 0.68 -0.40
N VAL A 15 12.71 1.99 -0.32
CA VAL A 15 11.72 3.00 0.09
C VAL A 15 11.76 4.15 -0.89
N VAL A 16 10.62 4.46 -1.49
CA VAL A 16 10.46 5.54 -2.47
C VAL A 16 9.54 6.60 -1.91
N LEU A 17 9.99 7.85 -1.96
CA LEU A 17 9.17 9.01 -1.62
C LEU A 17 8.63 9.64 -2.89
N PHE A 18 7.34 9.88 -2.93
CA PHE A 18 6.66 10.55 -4.03
C PHE A 18 6.20 11.94 -3.59
N GLN A 19 6.45 12.92 -4.44
CA GLN A 19 5.93 14.27 -4.26
C GLN A 19 5.48 14.84 -5.61
N ASP A 20 4.30 15.45 -5.62
CA ASP A 20 3.85 16.31 -6.70
C ASP A 20 3.19 17.58 -6.12
N ARG A 21 3.76 18.74 -6.44
CA ARG A 21 3.32 20.02 -5.87
C ARG A 21 1.98 20.46 -6.42
N ALA A 22 1.67 20.12 -7.68
CA ALA A 22 0.45 20.54 -8.34
C ALA A 22 -0.79 19.85 -7.74
N SER A 23 -0.70 18.56 -7.49
CA SER A 23 -1.78 17.76 -6.88
C SER A 23 -1.74 17.73 -5.35
N GLY A 24 -0.67 18.23 -4.74
CA GLY A 24 -0.45 18.12 -3.29
C GLY A 24 0.00 16.74 -2.82
N LEU A 25 0.35 15.83 -3.73
CA LEU A 25 0.78 14.48 -3.39
C LEU A 25 2.03 14.50 -2.51
N ARG A 26 1.97 13.79 -1.41
CA ARG A 26 3.10 13.35 -0.58
C ARG A 26 2.84 11.91 -0.19
N ALA A 27 3.68 10.99 -0.63
CA ALA A 27 3.49 9.57 -0.36
C ALA A 27 4.83 8.85 -0.17
N VAL A 28 4.76 7.68 0.44
CA VAL A 28 5.86 6.75 0.57
C VAL A 28 5.39 5.37 0.11
N ALA A 29 6.23 4.67 -0.66
CA ALA A 29 6.08 3.25 -0.92
C ALA A 29 7.28 2.51 -0.34
N ALA A 30 7.04 1.47 0.44
CA ALA A 30 8.04 0.58 1.00
C ALA A 30 7.91 -0.80 0.38
N VAL A 31 9.01 -1.30 -0.18
CA VAL A 31 9.19 -2.68 -0.64
C VAL A 31 10.03 -3.38 0.41
N HIS A 32 9.45 -4.39 1.07
CA HIS A 32 10.16 -5.13 2.10
C HIS A 32 11.04 -6.21 1.48
N ASP A 33 10.44 -7.08 0.69
CA ASP A 33 11.12 -8.25 0.13
C ASP A 33 10.47 -8.64 -1.19
N THR A 34 11.26 -8.97 -2.22
CA THR A 34 10.78 -9.41 -3.54
C THR A 34 11.31 -10.81 -3.92
N THR A 35 11.85 -11.57 -2.97
CA THR A 35 12.41 -12.91 -3.19
C THR A 35 11.40 -13.87 -3.81
N LEU A 36 10.14 -13.84 -3.37
CA LEU A 36 9.06 -14.71 -3.88
C LEU A 36 8.35 -14.11 -5.11
N GLY A 37 8.61 -12.86 -5.46
CA GLY A 37 7.97 -12.17 -6.56
C GLY A 37 7.74 -10.69 -6.26
N PRO A 38 7.01 -9.96 -7.12
CA PRO A 38 6.77 -8.54 -6.92
C PRO A 38 6.11 -8.29 -5.55
N ALA A 39 6.50 -7.19 -4.92
CA ALA A 39 5.90 -6.79 -3.65
C ALA A 39 4.42 -6.43 -3.84
N VAL A 40 3.56 -6.95 -2.98
CA VAL A 40 2.11 -6.70 -3.01
C VAL A 40 1.65 -6.14 -1.66
N GLY A 41 0.74 -5.17 -1.71
CA GLY A 41 0.09 -4.61 -0.53
C GLY A 41 -0.78 -3.41 -0.87
N GLY A 42 -1.62 -2.98 0.06
CA GLY A 42 -2.55 -1.87 -0.17
C GLY A 42 -1.90 -0.49 -0.07
N THR A 43 -2.52 0.48 -0.70
CA THR A 43 -2.23 1.91 -0.48
C THR A 43 -3.17 2.45 0.59
N ARG A 44 -2.60 3.00 1.65
CA ARG A 44 -3.33 3.68 2.73
C ARG A 44 -3.28 5.18 2.53
N MET A 45 -4.39 5.87 2.74
CA MET A 45 -4.39 7.33 2.88
C MET A 45 -4.83 7.69 4.28
N ARG A 46 -3.95 8.39 5.00
CA ARG A 46 -4.21 8.77 6.39
C ARG A 46 -3.42 10.01 6.78
N LEU A 47 -4.00 10.82 7.65
CA LEU A 47 -3.29 11.90 8.34
C LEU A 47 -2.46 11.32 9.49
N TYR A 48 -1.18 11.67 9.52
CA TYR A 48 -0.26 11.35 10.61
C TYR A 48 0.21 12.66 11.27
N PRO A 49 0.64 12.63 12.55
CA PRO A 49 1.23 13.80 13.20
C PRO A 49 2.45 14.33 12.45
N ARG A 50 3.27 13.41 11.91
CA ARG A 50 4.48 13.71 11.14
C ARG A 50 4.58 12.79 9.93
N PHE A 51 5.23 13.25 8.86
CA PHE A 51 5.48 12.40 7.69
C PHE A 51 6.35 11.18 8.02
N ASP A 52 7.31 11.34 8.93
CA ASP A 52 8.14 10.23 9.40
C ASP A 52 7.31 9.07 9.99
N ASP A 53 6.18 9.37 10.64
CA ASP A 53 5.28 8.34 11.18
C ASP A 53 4.61 7.55 10.05
N ALA A 54 4.33 8.20 8.91
CA ALA A 54 3.83 7.52 7.71
C ALA A 54 4.89 6.57 7.11
N VAL A 55 6.17 6.99 7.11
CA VAL A 55 7.29 6.13 6.67
C VAL A 55 7.41 4.90 7.58
N VAL A 56 7.37 5.10 8.89
CA VAL A 56 7.42 4.00 9.88
C VAL A 56 6.27 3.02 9.68
N ASP A 57 5.06 3.52 9.44
CA ASP A 57 3.88 2.66 9.22
C ASP A 57 4.01 1.87 7.90
N ALA A 58 4.50 2.51 6.82
CA ALA A 58 4.77 1.83 5.55
C ALA A 58 5.79 0.70 5.72
N LEU A 59 6.89 0.94 6.43
CA LEU A 59 7.91 -0.08 6.72
C LEU A 59 7.34 -1.25 7.52
N ARG A 60 6.65 -0.97 8.62
CA ARG A 60 6.05 -2.00 9.46
C ARG A 60 5.04 -2.86 8.70
N LEU A 61 4.18 -2.22 7.92
CA LEU A 61 3.11 -2.90 7.19
C LEU A 61 3.62 -3.68 5.99
N SER A 62 4.63 -3.18 5.25
CA SER A 62 5.22 -3.92 4.13
C SER A 62 5.90 -5.21 4.58
N ARG A 63 6.59 -5.19 5.74
CA ARG A 63 7.14 -6.40 6.36
C ARG A 63 6.03 -7.40 6.73
N ALA A 64 4.94 -6.93 7.31
CA ALA A 64 3.80 -7.78 7.64
C ALA A 64 3.16 -8.40 6.39
N MET A 65 3.16 -7.67 5.25
CA MET A 65 2.66 -8.21 3.98
C MET A 65 3.54 -9.36 3.45
N THR A 66 4.87 -9.30 3.58
CA THR A 66 5.76 -10.43 3.23
C THR A 66 5.39 -11.68 4.04
N ALA A 67 5.27 -11.53 5.36
CA ALA A 67 4.87 -12.65 6.21
C ALA A 67 3.50 -13.22 5.85
N LYS A 68 2.53 -12.33 5.55
CA LYS A 68 1.19 -12.72 5.13
C LYS A 68 1.20 -13.49 3.81
N SER A 69 1.96 -13.02 2.80
CA SER A 69 2.10 -13.70 1.51
C SER A 69 2.74 -15.08 1.67
N ALA A 70 3.82 -15.18 2.46
CA ALA A 70 4.50 -16.45 2.73
C ALA A 70 3.58 -17.46 3.44
N LEU A 71 2.83 -17.02 4.46
CA LEU A 71 1.88 -17.89 5.17
C LEU A 71 0.73 -18.37 4.28
N ALA A 72 0.35 -17.58 3.28
CA ALA A 72 -0.68 -17.93 2.30
C ALA A 72 -0.11 -18.67 1.08
N GLU A 73 1.17 -19.03 1.09
CA GLU A 73 1.89 -19.70 -0.02
C GLU A 73 1.74 -18.95 -1.36
N MET A 74 1.63 -17.61 -1.31
CA MET A 74 1.48 -16.78 -2.50
C MET A 74 2.85 -16.40 -3.06
N PRO A 75 3.02 -16.38 -4.41
CA PRO A 75 4.28 -16.05 -5.06
C PRO A 75 4.49 -14.53 -5.13
N TYR A 76 4.42 -13.86 -3.97
CA TYR A 76 4.53 -12.41 -3.85
C TYR A 76 5.42 -12.02 -2.67
N GLY A 77 6.13 -10.94 -2.86
CA GLY A 77 6.78 -10.21 -1.79
C GLY A 77 5.81 -9.30 -1.03
N GLY A 78 6.33 -8.51 -0.11
CA GLY A 78 5.55 -7.59 0.70
C GLY A 78 5.86 -6.13 0.41
N GLY A 79 4.82 -5.37 0.13
CA GLY A 79 4.90 -3.93 -0.04
C GLY A 79 3.78 -3.19 0.70
N LYS A 80 3.97 -1.90 0.88
CA LYS A 80 2.95 -1.00 1.42
C LYS A 80 3.18 0.41 0.95
N ALA A 81 2.11 1.11 0.61
CA ALA A 81 2.21 2.56 0.39
C ALA A 81 1.32 3.33 1.35
N VAL A 82 1.75 4.56 1.65
CA VAL A 82 1.00 5.52 2.45
C VAL A 82 0.99 6.86 1.71
N ILE A 83 -0.20 7.36 1.43
CA ILE A 83 -0.43 8.74 1.01
C ILE A 83 -0.70 9.56 2.28
N PHE A 84 0.09 10.61 2.49
CA PHE A 84 -0.02 11.49 3.65
C PHE A 84 -1.08 12.56 3.41
N GLY A 85 -2.22 12.46 4.07
CA GLY A 85 -3.33 13.41 3.97
C GLY A 85 -4.61 12.88 4.60
N ASP A 86 -5.57 13.76 4.80
CA ASP A 86 -6.92 13.39 5.25
C ASP A 86 -7.74 12.91 4.03
N PRO A 87 -8.17 11.64 3.97
CA PRO A 87 -8.92 11.12 2.83
C PRO A 87 -10.27 11.82 2.60
N ARG A 88 -10.82 12.48 3.62
CA ARG A 88 -12.08 13.20 3.50
C ARG A 88 -11.93 14.60 2.90
N ARG A 89 -10.73 15.19 3.01
CA ARG A 89 -10.47 16.58 2.63
C ARG A 89 -9.49 16.69 1.46
N ASP A 90 -8.43 15.88 1.51
CA ASP A 90 -7.26 16.04 0.64
C ASP A 90 -7.27 15.06 -0.55
N LYS A 91 -8.15 14.04 -0.54
CA LYS A 91 -8.26 13.06 -1.62
C LYS A 91 -8.97 13.67 -2.84
N THR A 92 -8.22 13.90 -3.91
CA THR A 92 -8.72 14.40 -5.20
C THR A 92 -8.32 13.46 -6.34
N GLU A 93 -9.03 13.50 -7.46
CA GLU A 93 -8.64 12.75 -8.67
C GLU A 93 -7.23 13.12 -9.14
N ALA A 94 -6.85 14.40 -9.09
CA ALA A 94 -5.50 14.84 -9.44
C ALA A 94 -4.42 14.22 -8.55
N LEU A 95 -4.68 14.09 -7.24
CA LEU A 95 -3.77 13.44 -6.31
C LEU A 95 -3.66 11.94 -6.60
N LEU A 96 -4.78 11.26 -6.85
CA LEU A 96 -4.81 9.83 -7.17
C LEU A 96 -4.13 9.53 -8.51
N GLU A 97 -4.34 10.36 -9.54
CA GLU A 97 -3.64 10.24 -10.82
C GLU A 97 -2.13 10.42 -10.64
N ALA A 98 -1.70 11.48 -9.96
CA ALA A 98 -0.28 11.74 -9.70
C ALA A 98 0.38 10.57 -8.95
N TYR A 99 -0.33 9.99 -7.98
CA TYR A 99 0.13 8.81 -7.25
C TYR A 99 0.25 7.59 -8.17
N ALA A 100 -0.78 7.28 -8.97
CA ALA A 100 -0.76 6.13 -9.88
C ALA A 100 0.38 6.24 -10.90
N ARG A 101 0.60 7.42 -11.49
CA ARG A 101 1.74 7.68 -12.39
C ARG A 101 3.10 7.56 -11.67
N ALA A 102 3.17 7.94 -10.40
CA ALA A 102 4.38 7.77 -9.60
C ALA A 102 4.67 6.30 -9.34
N LEU A 103 3.65 5.53 -9.01
CA LEU A 103 3.73 4.09 -8.83
C LEU A 103 4.15 3.36 -10.11
N ASP A 104 3.63 3.78 -11.27
CA ASP A 104 3.97 3.20 -12.57
C ASP A 104 5.47 3.25 -12.86
N ARG A 105 6.15 4.33 -12.46
CA ARG A 105 7.62 4.48 -12.59
C ARG A 105 8.43 3.47 -11.75
N MET A 106 7.81 2.77 -10.81
CA MET A 106 8.45 1.65 -10.09
C MET A 106 8.52 0.36 -10.93
N GLY A 107 7.95 0.36 -12.15
CA GLY A 107 8.09 -0.74 -13.11
C GLY A 107 7.53 -2.09 -12.63
N GLY A 108 6.53 -2.08 -11.75
CA GLY A 108 5.88 -3.29 -11.26
C GLY A 108 6.56 -3.96 -10.06
N ARG A 109 7.63 -3.40 -9.53
CA ARG A 109 8.26 -3.91 -8.29
C ARG A 109 7.29 -3.88 -7.10
N PHE A 110 6.38 -2.91 -7.08
CA PHE A 110 5.29 -2.84 -6.13
C PHE A 110 3.94 -2.78 -6.86
N ARG A 111 3.03 -3.66 -6.47
CA ARG A 111 1.64 -3.69 -6.93
C ARG A 111 0.71 -3.39 -5.76
N THR A 112 -0.28 -2.54 -5.99
CA THR A 112 -1.13 -2.04 -4.91
C THR A 112 -2.63 -2.23 -5.18
N GLY A 113 -3.38 -2.19 -4.09
CA GLY A 113 -4.83 -2.20 -4.08
C GLY A 113 -5.38 -1.29 -2.98
N ALA A 114 -6.63 -1.50 -2.60
CA ALA A 114 -7.30 -0.75 -1.54
C ALA A 114 -6.70 -1.01 -0.16
N ASP A 115 -6.78 -0.01 0.69
CA ASP A 115 -6.57 -0.06 2.14
C ASP A 115 -7.28 1.15 2.78
N MET A 116 -7.12 1.38 4.07
CA MET A 116 -7.74 2.49 4.78
C MET A 116 -7.62 3.81 4.03
N GLY A 117 -8.73 4.48 3.79
CA GLY A 117 -8.81 5.77 3.09
C GLY A 117 -8.74 5.70 1.56
N ILE A 118 -8.47 4.53 0.98
CA ILE A 118 -8.49 4.24 -0.46
C ILE A 118 -9.45 3.07 -0.69
N ASP A 119 -10.54 3.34 -1.36
CA ASP A 119 -11.59 2.35 -1.64
C ASP A 119 -11.49 1.75 -3.06
N GLY A 120 -12.43 0.85 -3.40
CA GLY A 120 -12.46 0.19 -4.71
C GLY A 120 -12.69 1.16 -5.88
N ARG A 121 -13.35 2.30 -5.67
CA ARG A 121 -13.56 3.33 -6.70
C ARG A 121 -12.28 4.08 -6.99
N ASP A 122 -11.52 4.41 -5.93
CA ASP A 122 -10.20 5.02 -6.04
C ASP A 122 -9.24 4.10 -6.81
N VAL A 123 -9.25 2.80 -6.48
CA VAL A 123 -8.43 1.78 -7.16
C VAL A 123 -8.82 1.69 -8.64
N ALA A 124 -10.11 1.65 -8.97
CA ALA A 124 -10.60 1.64 -10.35
C ALA A 124 -10.17 2.88 -11.13
N PHE A 125 -10.21 4.05 -10.49
CA PHE A 125 -9.73 5.30 -11.08
C PHE A 125 -8.22 5.26 -11.35
N MET A 126 -7.42 4.86 -10.36
CA MET A 126 -5.95 4.78 -10.45
C MET A 126 -5.47 3.74 -11.47
N ALA A 127 -6.19 2.63 -11.64
CA ALA A 127 -5.87 1.58 -12.61
C ALA A 127 -5.89 2.08 -14.08
N ARG A 128 -6.51 3.21 -14.35
CA ARG A 128 -6.49 3.87 -15.68
C ARG A 128 -5.11 4.44 -16.02
N PHE A 129 -4.26 4.66 -15.03
CA PHE A 129 -2.96 5.34 -15.16
C PHE A 129 -1.77 4.45 -14.84
N SER A 130 -2.01 3.26 -14.26
CA SER A 130 -0.95 2.28 -13.98
C SER A 130 -1.50 0.85 -13.96
N PRO A 131 -0.89 -0.09 -14.71
CA PRO A 131 -1.24 -1.51 -14.67
C PRO A 131 -0.83 -2.19 -13.36
N HIS A 132 -0.11 -1.49 -12.49
CA HIS A 132 0.37 -1.98 -11.21
C HIS A 132 -0.61 -1.67 -10.06
N VAL A 133 -1.75 -1.07 -10.37
CA VAL A 133 -2.88 -0.92 -9.46
C VAL A 133 -3.86 -2.05 -9.74
N SER A 134 -4.05 -2.93 -8.76
CA SER A 134 -4.91 -4.10 -8.91
C SER A 134 -6.38 -3.71 -8.77
N HIS A 135 -7.07 -3.72 -9.90
CA HIS A 135 -8.53 -3.65 -9.97
C HIS A 135 -8.98 -4.82 -10.84
N THR A 136 -9.30 -5.95 -10.22
CA THR A 136 -10.00 -7.03 -10.92
C THR A 136 -11.50 -6.91 -10.62
N ALA A 137 -12.35 -7.32 -11.57
CA ALA A 137 -13.79 -7.34 -11.36
C ALA A 137 -14.16 -8.17 -10.11
N GLU A 138 -13.36 -9.19 -9.79
CA GLU A 138 -13.51 -10.04 -8.61
C GLU A 138 -13.15 -9.27 -7.31
N THR A 139 -12.10 -8.45 -7.30
CA THR A 139 -11.74 -7.63 -6.12
C THR A 139 -12.65 -6.41 -5.96
N ALA A 140 -13.30 -5.93 -7.02
CA ALA A 140 -14.29 -4.87 -6.94
C ALA A 140 -15.62 -5.34 -6.33
N ALA A 141 -15.93 -6.64 -6.47
CA ALA A 141 -17.15 -7.26 -5.95
C ALA A 141 -17.02 -7.72 -4.48
N VAL A 142 -15.79 -7.77 -3.95
CA VAL A 142 -15.51 -8.26 -2.59
C VAL A 142 -15.12 -7.09 -1.71
N ASP A 143 -15.91 -6.82 -0.68
CA ASP A 143 -15.50 -5.91 0.38
C ASP A 143 -14.38 -6.56 1.19
N THR A 144 -13.16 -6.04 1.04
CA THR A 144 -11.99 -6.55 1.77
C THR A 144 -12.11 -6.37 3.28
N ALA A 145 -12.97 -5.44 3.75
CA ALA A 145 -13.28 -5.27 5.16
C ALA A 145 -14.14 -6.44 5.68
N ASP A 146 -15.10 -6.92 4.90
CA ASP A 146 -15.91 -8.09 5.24
C ASP A 146 -15.06 -9.36 5.32
N LEU A 147 -14.13 -9.55 4.38
CA LEU A 147 -13.20 -10.69 4.44
C LEU A 147 -12.25 -10.61 5.64
N ALA A 148 -11.76 -9.42 5.98
CA ALA A 148 -10.92 -9.23 7.16
C ALA A 148 -11.72 -9.50 8.45
N ALA A 149 -12.98 -9.03 8.52
CA ALA A 149 -13.86 -9.28 9.65
C ALA A 149 -14.19 -10.78 9.81
N LEU A 150 -14.43 -11.48 8.70
CA LEU A 150 -14.67 -12.92 8.70
C LEU A 150 -13.42 -13.68 9.19
N GLY A 151 -12.23 -13.33 8.70
CA GLY A 151 -10.96 -13.93 9.14
C GLY A 151 -10.72 -13.76 10.64
N VAL A 152 -11.00 -12.56 11.19
CA VAL A 152 -10.92 -12.31 12.64
C VAL A 152 -11.95 -13.14 13.40
N ALA A 153 -13.18 -13.21 12.92
CA ALA A 153 -14.25 -13.99 13.56
C ALA A 153 -13.91 -15.50 13.59
N GLU A 154 -13.36 -16.05 12.51
CA GLU A 154 -12.93 -17.45 12.46
C GLU A 154 -11.73 -17.72 13.38
N ALA A 155 -10.77 -16.80 13.44
CA ALA A 155 -9.63 -16.92 14.37
C ALA A 155 -10.07 -16.95 15.84
N ILE A 156 -11.10 -16.16 16.21
CA ILE A 156 -11.66 -16.15 17.57
C ILE A 156 -12.41 -17.46 17.87
N ARG A 157 -13.08 -18.05 16.88
CA ARG A 157 -13.81 -19.33 17.06
C ARG A 157 -12.89 -20.54 17.20
N GLY A 158 -11.68 -20.46 16.62
CA GLY A 158 -10.69 -21.55 16.64
C GLY A 158 -9.80 -21.58 17.89
N THR A 159 -9.98 -20.63 18.83
CA THR A 159 -9.31 -20.58 20.13
C THR A 159 -10.23 -21.04 21.25
#